data_cae64463301c0760a79891b830849495
#
_entry.id   cae64463301c0760a79891b830849495
#
_cell.length_a   1.000
_cell.length_b   1.000
_cell.length_c   1.000
_cell.angle_alpha   90.00
_cell.angle_beta   90.00
_cell.angle_gamma   90.00
#
_symmetry.space_group_name_H-M   'P 1'
#
loop_
_entity.id
_entity.type
_entity.pdbx_description
1 polymer ?
#
loop_
_entity_poly.entity_id
_entity_poly.type
_entity_poly.pdbx_seq_one_letter_code
_entity_poly.pdbx_strand_id
1 'polypeptide(L)'
;MPTVILLDVSLSMSRTVPTLDAIENHTRLTVATAAINSFLDFLSVHARLEYVALVTFSSICEVAVPFTREFENIRNKLPLLEEGDKTYLDSALAGVSQLILSEWGYQTPMQIILITDGSIGSGPIGRSRAIQNLPLPAPYPVRIHIMPIVSPVDPCLQHAMPLYQKIVDLATSANNSSGNVSRGSVYCLDQLSVTSAVNTMTRLCEQHYQEFSCTLKCGQLAARVQLFPEPHPAVHEGYAATYTLSNEINIMGFMHVSELGTPIAVSKHLVVPQAQNGNSSNRENYGTKTPIKDGSSMDGSSPDEEVLDPSKMPNFCVLLHGALKVENMAAIVELGGDWWGALVAWNEASRSRRSCLLLCVLRPGASAAPWLGPLDQLGTCDETTPPSETYPVRSWRSYSGGGAGCAWARPHALLADVQKVLRHARKLPDKTQHLYKELNRLRRAAISLGFSELLACVGAALERECAALPAGAPPECALQLAHAAAALRDPRTALDVKHTLQPLASNFTVTSMPH
;
A
#
# COMPACT_ATOMS: atom_id res chain seq x y z
N MET A 1 6.33 5.99 8.48
CA MET A 1 7.59 6.21 9.25
C MET A 1 7.46 5.45 10.56
N PRO A 2 8.44 4.59 10.92
CA PRO A 2 8.36 3.90 12.21
C PRO A 2 8.32 4.91 13.35
N THR A 3 7.51 4.62 14.36
CA THR A 3 7.19 5.54 15.45
C THR A 3 7.61 4.97 16.80
N VAL A 4 8.26 5.76 17.62
CA VAL A 4 8.53 5.43 19.02
C VAL A 4 7.61 6.27 19.91
N ILE A 5 6.78 5.62 20.70
CA ILE A 5 6.06 6.25 21.81
C ILE A 5 7.01 6.24 22.99
N LEU A 6 7.46 7.43 23.38
CA LEU A 6 8.34 7.63 24.54
C LEU A 6 7.50 8.18 25.70
N LEU A 7 7.12 7.28 26.61
CA LEU A 7 6.19 7.56 27.70
C LEU A 7 6.92 7.76 29.03
N ASP A 8 6.70 8.90 29.63
CA ASP A 8 7.12 9.21 31.00
C ASP A 8 6.29 8.38 31.99
N VAL A 9 6.96 7.60 32.82
CA VAL A 9 6.35 6.81 33.90
C VAL A 9 6.88 7.24 35.28
N SER A 10 7.44 8.44 35.39
CA SER A 10 7.90 8.98 36.65
C SER A 10 6.75 9.20 37.64
N LEU A 11 7.10 9.30 38.92
CA LEU A 11 6.12 9.45 40.01
C LEU A 11 5.19 10.67 39.83
N SER A 12 5.63 11.69 39.10
CA SER A 12 4.77 12.85 38.80
C SER A 12 3.62 12.55 37.83
N MET A 13 3.72 11.50 37.06
CA MET A 13 2.64 11.00 36.17
C MET A 13 1.51 10.31 36.94
N SER A 14 1.75 9.87 38.16
CA SER A 14 0.72 9.28 39.05
C SER A 14 -0.13 10.33 39.76
N ARG A 15 0.16 11.63 39.58
CA ARG A 15 -0.68 12.71 40.16
C ARG A 15 -2.09 12.65 39.57
N THR A 16 -3.07 12.79 40.47
CA THR A 16 -4.48 12.85 40.09
C THR A 16 -4.81 14.10 39.29
N VAL A 17 -5.67 13.94 38.31
CA VAL A 17 -6.21 15.02 37.47
C VAL A 17 -7.49 15.53 38.12
N PRO A 18 -7.65 16.86 38.32
CA PRO A 18 -8.90 17.41 38.81
C PRO A 18 -10.02 17.12 37.81
N THR A 19 -10.98 16.27 38.16
CA THR A 19 -12.18 16.00 37.38
C THR A 19 -13.37 16.72 38.02
N LEU A 20 -14.30 17.23 37.19
CA LEU A 20 -15.55 17.82 37.66
C LEU A 20 -16.48 16.77 38.27
N ASP A 21 -16.33 15.50 37.83
CA ASP A 21 -17.08 14.35 38.34
C ASP A 21 -16.25 13.59 39.35
N ALA A 22 -16.66 13.60 40.60
CA ALA A 22 -15.95 12.98 41.74
C ALA A 22 -15.91 11.45 41.73
N ILE A 23 -16.32 10.80 40.64
CA ILE A 23 -16.50 9.34 40.56
C ILE A 23 -15.27 8.66 39.92
N GLU A 24 -14.48 9.34 39.08
CA GLU A 24 -13.33 8.75 38.41
C GLU A 24 -12.03 9.49 38.74
N ASN A 25 -11.17 8.84 39.53
CA ASN A 25 -9.81 9.34 39.81
C ASN A 25 -8.88 9.03 38.64
N HIS A 26 -8.79 9.92 37.66
CA HIS A 26 -7.80 9.81 36.60
C HIS A 26 -6.44 10.32 37.08
N THR A 27 -5.39 9.60 36.74
CA THR A 27 -4.01 10.08 36.86
C THR A 27 -3.54 10.65 35.52
N ARG A 28 -2.44 11.42 35.53
CA ARG A 28 -1.82 11.87 34.26
C ARG A 28 -1.42 10.67 33.39
N LEU A 29 -0.98 9.57 33.99
CA LEU A 29 -0.66 8.33 33.28
C LEU A 29 -1.89 7.71 32.60
N THR A 30 -3.05 7.70 33.26
CA THR A 30 -4.30 7.21 32.64
C THR A 30 -4.75 8.10 31.48
N VAL A 31 -4.55 9.42 31.58
CA VAL A 31 -4.81 10.37 30.47
C VAL A 31 -3.86 10.11 29.30
N ALA A 32 -2.57 9.88 29.57
CA ALA A 32 -1.59 9.53 28.56
C ALA A 32 -1.93 8.19 27.87
N THR A 33 -2.33 7.19 28.66
CA THR A 33 -2.76 5.87 28.15
C THR A 33 -3.97 5.98 27.23
N ALA A 34 -4.95 6.81 27.57
CA ALA A 34 -6.11 7.07 26.71
C ALA A 34 -5.69 7.72 25.37
N ALA A 35 -4.77 8.69 25.40
CA ALA A 35 -4.22 9.29 24.19
C ALA A 35 -3.45 8.27 23.31
N ILE A 36 -2.64 7.39 23.91
CA ILE A 36 -1.93 6.32 23.21
C ILE A 36 -2.92 5.34 22.58
N ASN A 37 -3.97 4.94 23.29
CA ASN A 37 -4.99 4.06 22.74
C ASN A 37 -5.69 4.70 21.53
N SER A 38 -6.02 5.99 21.59
CA SER A 38 -6.57 6.73 20.46
C SER A 38 -5.61 6.77 19.26
N PHE A 39 -4.30 6.93 19.51
CA PHE A 39 -3.26 6.83 18.48
C PHE A 39 -3.25 5.45 17.82
N LEU A 40 -3.27 4.39 18.60
CA LEU A 40 -3.28 3.02 18.09
C LEU A 40 -4.58 2.70 17.33
N ASP A 41 -5.73 3.25 17.77
CA ASP A 41 -6.99 3.15 17.04
C ASP A 41 -6.89 3.83 15.66
N PHE A 42 -6.34 5.04 15.63
CA PHE A 42 -6.12 5.76 14.38
C PHE A 42 -5.22 4.97 13.43
N LEU A 43 -4.08 4.45 13.91
CA LEU A 43 -3.17 3.65 13.10
C LEU A 43 -3.83 2.36 12.62
N SER A 44 -4.65 1.71 13.42
CA SER A 44 -5.34 0.48 13.03
C SER A 44 -6.29 0.68 11.86
N VAL A 45 -6.81 1.90 11.70
CA VAL A 45 -7.72 2.31 10.61
C VAL A 45 -6.95 2.83 9.39
N HIS A 46 -6.00 3.74 9.61
CA HIS A 46 -5.37 4.53 8.55
C HIS A 46 -3.96 4.09 8.17
N ALA A 47 -3.20 3.50 9.10
CA ALA A 47 -1.78 3.18 8.88
C ALA A 47 -1.40 1.83 9.50
N ARG A 48 -2.11 0.76 9.16
CA ARG A 48 -1.95 -0.60 9.72
C ARG A 48 -0.55 -1.22 9.57
N LEU A 49 0.22 -0.74 8.61
CA LEU A 49 1.55 -1.26 8.32
C LEU A 49 2.65 -0.50 9.08
N GLU A 50 2.28 0.51 9.86
CA GLU A 50 3.23 1.29 10.65
C GLU A 50 3.84 0.43 11.76
N TYR A 51 5.13 0.60 11.97
CA TYR A 51 5.82 -0.01 13.10
C TYR A 51 5.80 0.95 14.28
N VAL A 52 5.39 0.46 15.43
CA VAL A 52 5.35 1.24 16.68
C VAL A 52 6.12 0.50 17.76
N ALA A 53 6.97 1.22 18.47
CA ALA A 53 7.60 0.74 19.70
C ALA A 53 7.09 1.56 20.90
N LEU A 54 6.95 0.92 22.05
CA LEU A 54 6.69 1.59 23.32
C LEU A 54 7.95 1.57 24.17
N VAL A 55 8.47 2.75 24.45
CA VAL A 55 9.61 2.96 25.35
C VAL A 55 9.13 3.76 26.54
N THR A 56 9.37 3.26 27.73
CA THR A 56 9.07 3.96 28.98
C THR A 56 10.35 4.56 29.55
N PHE A 57 10.23 5.68 30.21
CA PHE A 57 11.35 6.30 30.87
C PHE A 57 10.98 6.96 32.20
N SER A 58 11.92 6.90 33.09
CA SER A 58 11.93 7.58 34.36
C SER A 58 13.41 7.92 34.72
N SER A 59 13.94 7.39 35.78
CA SER A 59 15.38 7.31 36.03
C SER A 59 16.11 6.31 35.14
N ILE A 60 15.38 5.35 34.59
CA ILE A 60 15.85 4.32 33.65
C ILE A 60 14.98 4.40 32.37
N CYS A 61 15.59 4.15 31.22
CA CYS A 61 14.91 3.99 29.94
C CYS A 61 14.76 2.51 29.64
N GLU A 62 13.54 2.05 29.39
CA GLU A 62 13.22 0.66 29.13
C GLU A 62 12.38 0.52 27.85
N VAL A 63 12.74 -0.45 27.02
CA VAL A 63 11.92 -0.84 25.85
C VAL A 63 10.82 -1.77 26.32
N ALA A 64 9.65 -1.21 26.63
CA ALA A 64 8.50 -1.98 27.11
C ALA A 64 7.91 -2.90 26.03
N VAL A 65 7.88 -2.44 24.76
CA VAL A 65 7.49 -3.21 23.58
C VAL A 65 8.40 -2.80 22.42
N PRO A 66 9.16 -3.73 21.79
CA PRO A 66 9.97 -3.44 20.61
C PRO A 66 9.09 -3.11 19.41
N PHE A 67 9.69 -2.67 18.30
CA PHE A 67 8.93 -2.32 17.11
C PHE A 67 8.03 -3.46 16.62
N THR A 68 6.74 -3.21 16.59
CA THR A 68 5.71 -4.17 16.20
C THR A 68 4.64 -3.51 15.34
N ARG A 69 3.93 -4.33 14.55
CA ARG A 69 2.68 -3.95 13.86
C ARG A 69 1.44 -4.49 14.59
N GLU A 70 1.67 -5.32 15.61
CA GLU A 70 0.61 -5.88 16.45
C GLU A 70 0.32 -4.89 17.58
N PHE A 71 -0.53 -3.91 17.35
CA PHE A 71 -0.83 -2.84 18.30
C PHE A 71 -1.43 -3.33 19.60
N GLU A 72 -2.06 -4.50 19.58
CA GLU A 72 -2.59 -5.14 20.79
C GLU A 72 -1.49 -5.48 21.81
N ASN A 73 -0.27 -5.76 21.37
CA ASN A 73 0.86 -5.99 22.27
C ASN A 73 1.16 -4.73 23.11
N ILE A 74 1.04 -3.56 22.49
CA ILE A 74 1.22 -2.28 23.19
C ILE A 74 0.06 -2.02 24.14
N ARG A 75 -1.21 -2.23 23.69
CA ARG A 75 -2.39 -2.06 24.54
C ARG A 75 -2.34 -2.92 25.80
N ASN A 76 -1.96 -4.18 25.65
CA ASN A 76 -1.87 -5.13 26.74
C ASN A 76 -0.72 -4.78 27.73
N LYS A 77 0.34 -4.10 27.25
CA LYS A 77 1.46 -3.70 28.11
C LYS A 77 1.17 -2.43 28.91
N LEU A 78 0.40 -1.47 28.37
CA LEU A 78 0.11 -0.18 29.00
C LEU A 78 -0.41 -0.28 30.46
N PRO A 79 -1.39 -1.14 30.80
CA PRO A 79 -1.88 -1.26 32.17
C PRO A 79 -0.90 -1.97 33.12
N LEU A 80 0.17 -2.58 32.60
CA LEU A 80 1.19 -3.32 33.35
C LEU A 80 2.47 -2.50 33.56
N LEU A 81 2.45 -1.21 33.21
CA LEU A 81 3.61 -0.35 33.40
C LEU A 81 3.82 -0.03 34.88
N GLU A 82 5.05 -0.13 35.30
CA GLU A 82 5.45 0.20 36.66
C GLU A 82 5.83 1.68 36.78
N GLU A 83 5.51 2.29 37.91
CA GLU A 83 5.88 3.67 38.22
C GLU A 83 7.36 3.76 38.51
N GLY A 84 8.01 4.75 37.93
CA GLY A 84 9.41 5.04 38.13
C GLY A 84 9.63 6.23 39.06
N ASP A 85 10.88 6.58 39.33
CA ASP A 85 11.24 7.63 40.29
C ASP A 85 11.31 9.03 39.63
N LYS A 86 12.42 9.38 39.00
CA LYS A 86 12.69 10.71 38.45
C LYS A 86 12.66 10.72 36.93
N THR A 87 12.47 11.90 36.36
CA THR A 87 12.45 12.10 34.89
C THR A 87 13.84 12.47 34.38
N TYR A 88 14.50 11.60 33.59
CA TYR A 88 15.77 11.86 32.90
C TYR A 88 15.58 11.78 31.38
N LEU A 89 15.30 12.92 30.78
CA LEU A 89 14.97 13.02 29.34
C LEU A 89 16.20 12.77 28.43
N ASP A 90 17.40 13.17 28.85
CA ASP A 90 18.66 12.92 28.14
C ASP A 90 18.94 11.42 28.00
N SER A 91 18.82 10.68 29.10
CA SER A 91 18.94 9.22 29.12
C SER A 91 17.86 8.53 28.26
N ALA A 92 16.63 9.03 28.33
CA ALA A 92 15.51 8.52 27.53
C ALA A 92 15.76 8.65 26.03
N LEU A 93 16.16 9.84 25.57
CA LEU A 93 16.47 10.07 24.15
C LEU A 93 17.71 9.29 23.68
N ALA A 94 18.70 9.08 24.55
CA ALA A 94 19.85 8.24 24.24
C ALA A 94 19.45 6.76 24.07
N GLY A 95 18.59 6.23 24.97
CA GLY A 95 18.07 4.88 24.87
C GLY A 95 17.22 4.65 23.61
N VAL A 96 16.35 5.61 23.27
CA VAL A 96 15.59 5.58 22.02
C VAL A 96 16.50 5.62 20.81
N SER A 97 17.54 6.45 20.81
CA SER A 97 18.52 6.52 19.73
C SER A 97 19.23 5.19 19.52
N GLN A 98 19.62 4.51 20.61
CA GLN A 98 20.23 3.19 20.53
C GLN A 98 19.28 2.14 19.97
N LEU A 99 18.02 2.12 20.38
CA LEU A 99 16.99 1.24 19.82
C LEU A 99 16.82 1.45 18.31
N ILE A 100 16.68 2.71 17.88
CA ILE A 100 16.49 3.05 16.47
C ILE A 100 17.70 2.61 15.64
N LEU A 101 18.91 2.91 16.08
CA LEU A 101 20.13 2.55 15.35
C LEU A 101 20.31 1.04 15.24
N SER A 102 19.93 0.27 16.27
CA SER A 102 20.05 -1.19 16.26
C SER A 102 19.08 -1.86 15.31
N GLU A 103 17.85 -1.34 15.18
CA GLU A 103 16.80 -1.98 14.38
C GLU A 103 16.63 -1.37 12.97
N TRP A 104 16.86 -0.07 12.80
CA TRP A 104 16.56 0.66 11.55
C TRP A 104 17.78 1.30 10.89
N GLY A 105 18.89 1.45 11.62
CA GLY A 105 20.11 2.09 11.12
C GLY A 105 19.98 3.61 10.94
N TYR A 106 20.87 4.19 10.11
CA TYR A 106 21.05 5.64 9.99
C TYR A 106 20.17 6.33 8.95
N GLN A 107 19.59 5.59 8.02
CA GLN A 107 18.92 6.18 6.84
C GLN A 107 17.40 6.25 6.96
N THR A 108 16.81 5.46 7.84
CA THR A 108 15.35 5.40 7.96
C THR A 108 14.83 6.60 8.74
N PRO A 109 13.93 7.41 8.15
CA PRO A 109 13.30 8.50 8.87
C PRO A 109 12.36 7.97 9.96
N MET A 110 12.46 8.55 11.15
CA MET A 110 11.76 8.10 12.36
C MET A 110 10.85 9.18 12.92
N GLN A 111 9.82 8.76 13.65
CA GLN A 111 9.00 9.65 14.47
C GLN A 111 9.11 9.26 15.95
N ILE A 112 9.18 10.25 16.82
CA ILE A 112 9.14 10.07 18.26
C ILE A 112 7.99 10.90 18.81
N ILE A 113 7.07 10.27 19.54
CA ILE A 113 6.01 10.94 20.28
C ILE A 113 6.39 10.87 21.75
N LEU A 114 6.89 11.98 22.27
CA LEU A 114 7.24 12.13 23.69
C LEU A 114 6.01 12.57 24.47
N ILE A 115 5.60 11.76 25.44
CA ILE A 115 4.47 12.03 26.34
C ILE A 115 5.03 12.14 27.75
N THR A 116 4.89 13.32 28.38
CA THR A 116 5.45 13.63 29.71
C THR A 116 4.57 14.66 30.42
N ASP A 117 4.74 14.86 31.70
CA ASP A 117 3.95 15.80 32.48
C ASP A 117 4.55 17.22 32.62
N GLY A 118 5.59 17.51 31.88
CA GLY A 118 6.28 18.80 31.96
C GLY A 118 7.34 18.89 33.05
N SER A 119 7.54 17.82 33.81
CA SER A 119 8.61 17.75 34.81
C SER A 119 9.96 17.49 34.15
N ILE A 120 10.87 18.45 34.21
CA ILE A 120 12.21 18.36 33.57
C ILE A 120 13.30 17.92 34.59
N GLY A 121 12.94 17.22 35.65
CA GLY A 121 13.88 16.87 36.69
C GLY A 121 14.33 18.05 37.56
N SER A 122 15.27 17.82 38.47
CA SER A 122 15.61 18.61 39.63
C SER A 122 16.21 19.98 39.31
N GLY A 123 15.37 21.02 39.29
CA GLY A 123 15.75 22.42 39.44
C GLY A 123 16.48 23.08 38.25
N PRO A 124 16.91 24.35 38.39
CA PRO A 124 17.54 25.13 37.32
C PRO A 124 18.87 24.56 36.81
N ILE A 125 19.66 23.98 37.69
CA ILE A 125 20.95 23.36 37.36
C ILE A 125 20.76 22.07 36.58
N GLY A 126 19.76 21.24 36.94
CA GLY A 126 19.41 20.04 36.23
C GLY A 126 18.92 20.33 34.79
N ARG A 127 18.16 21.40 34.62
CA ARG A 127 17.71 21.86 33.29
C ARG A 127 18.84 22.26 32.36
N SER A 128 19.79 23.07 32.86
CA SER A 128 20.95 23.48 32.06
C SER A 128 21.81 22.28 31.65
N ARG A 129 21.94 21.31 32.52
CA ARG A 129 22.68 20.08 32.27
C ARG A 129 21.96 19.16 31.29
N ALA A 130 20.65 19.00 31.42
CA ALA A 130 19.83 18.25 30.47
C ALA A 130 19.93 18.84 29.05
N ILE A 131 19.88 20.16 28.91
CA ILE A 131 20.03 20.86 27.63
C ILE A 131 21.39 20.65 26.98
N GLN A 132 22.45 20.58 27.76
CA GLN A 132 23.82 20.40 27.27
C GLN A 132 24.12 18.95 26.87
N ASN A 133 23.47 17.98 27.48
CA ASN A 133 23.72 16.56 27.30
C ASN A 133 22.71 15.87 26.39
N LEU A 134 21.79 16.63 25.74
CA LEU A 134 20.86 16.06 24.80
C LEU A 134 21.60 15.33 23.65
N PRO A 135 21.25 14.07 23.33
CA PRO A 135 21.85 13.33 22.21
C PRO A 135 21.26 13.81 20.86
N LEU A 136 21.19 15.13 20.69
CA LEU A 136 20.68 15.81 19.49
C LEU A 136 21.73 16.82 18.99
N PRO A 137 21.89 16.98 17.67
CA PRO A 137 21.11 16.33 16.59
C PRO A 137 21.36 14.84 16.49
N ALA A 138 20.29 14.08 16.18
CA ALA A 138 20.38 12.63 15.97
C ALA A 138 21.16 12.30 14.69
N PRO A 139 21.89 11.17 14.64
CA PRO A 139 22.63 10.74 13.45
C PRO A 139 21.72 10.16 12.34
N TYR A 140 20.42 10.21 12.49
CA TYR A 140 19.40 9.75 11.54
C TYR A 140 18.27 10.79 11.42
N PRO A 141 17.51 10.80 10.32
CA PRO A 141 16.39 11.71 10.17
C PRO A 141 15.30 11.41 11.21
N VAL A 142 14.97 12.39 12.05
CA VAL A 142 13.97 12.21 13.12
C VAL A 142 13.04 13.40 13.24
N ARG A 143 11.77 13.15 13.51
CA ARG A 143 10.77 14.13 13.95
C ARG A 143 10.40 13.83 15.38
N ILE A 144 10.38 14.84 16.21
CA ILE A 144 10.00 14.69 17.62
C ILE A 144 8.74 15.54 17.86
N HIS A 145 7.68 14.87 18.24
CA HIS A 145 6.44 15.48 18.69
C HIS A 145 6.36 15.34 20.19
N ILE A 146 6.05 16.43 20.88
CA ILE A 146 5.98 16.44 22.33
C ILE A 146 4.56 16.76 22.76
N MET A 147 4.00 15.89 23.59
CA MET A 147 2.66 16.05 24.15
C MET A 147 2.74 16.11 25.68
N PRO A 148 2.77 17.32 26.24
CA PRO A 148 2.80 17.49 27.69
C PRO A 148 1.40 17.25 28.29
N ILE A 149 1.31 16.28 29.22
CA ILE A 149 0.08 15.95 29.98
C ILE A 149 -0.01 16.85 31.22
N VAL A 150 -0.28 18.09 30.99
CA VAL A 150 -0.28 19.11 32.03
C VAL A 150 -1.27 20.22 31.65
N SER A 151 -1.79 20.94 32.64
CA SER A 151 -2.66 22.10 32.39
C SER A 151 -1.90 23.23 31.68
N PRO A 152 -2.49 23.92 30.70
CA PRO A 152 -1.83 25.00 29.98
C PRO A 152 -1.41 26.19 30.87
N VAL A 153 -2.05 26.35 32.02
CA VAL A 153 -1.73 27.42 33.00
C VAL A 153 -0.70 26.98 34.05
N ASP A 154 -0.27 25.72 34.02
CA ASP A 154 0.70 25.20 34.99
C ASP A 154 2.09 25.85 34.79
N PRO A 155 2.69 26.44 35.84
CA PRO A 155 4.04 27.02 35.76
C PRO A 155 5.10 26.02 35.27
N CYS A 156 4.94 24.72 35.54
CA CYS A 156 5.84 23.67 35.07
C CYS A 156 5.94 23.65 33.56
N LEU A 157 4.81 23.77 32.85
CA LEU A 157 4.79 23.81 31.40
C LEU A 157 5.55 25.04 30.85
N GLN A 158 5.28 26.21 31.40
CA GLN A 158 5.96 27.45 30.99
C GLN A 158 7.47 27.35 31.11
N HIS A 159 7.96 26.68 32.17
CA HIS A 159 9.37 26.44 32.37
C HIS A 159 9.95 25.35 31.44
N ALA A 160 9.13 24.38 30.99
CA ALA A 160 9.53 23.29 30.11
C ALA A 160 9.53 23.68 28.62
N MET A 161 8.66 24.60 28.21
CA MET A 161 8.46 25.01 26.83
C MET A 161 9.75 25.38 26.08
N PRO A 162 10.67 26.18 26.63
CA PRO A 162 11.92 26.52 25.94
C PRO A 162 12.81 25.29 25.66
N LEU A 163 12.81 24.29 26.55
CA LEU A 163 13.52 23.03 26.33
C LEU A 163 12.84 22.21 25.24
N TYR A 164 11.52 22.06 25.28
CA TYR A 164 10.76 21.31 24.28
C TYR A 164 10.94 21.90 22.89
N GLN A 165 10.85 23.24 22.77
CA GLN A 165 11.11 23.91 21.50
C GLN A 165 12.52 23.65 21.00
N LYS A 166 13.52 23.70 21.89
CA LYS A 166 14.91 23.40 21.53
C LYS A 166 15.11 21.95 21.08
N ILE A 167 14.45 20.97 21.70
CA ILE A 167 14.48 19.57 21.28
C ILE A 167 13.92 19.42 19.85
N VAL A 168 12.77 20.03 19.58
CA VAL A 168 12.15 20.03 18.27
C VAL A 168 13.04 20.69 17.22
N ASP A 169 13.67 21.82 17.56
CA ASP A 169 14.55 22.56 16.66
C ASP A 169 15.84 21.78 16.34
N LEU A 170 16.46 21.17 17.35
CA LEU A 170 17.67 20.35 17.16
C LEU A 170 17.38 19.08 16.34
N ALA A 171 16.24 18.45 16.55
CA ALA A 171 15.81 17.30 15.76
C ALA A 171 15.60 17.70 14.27
N THR A 172 15.09 18.90 14.02
CA THR A 172 14.87 19.43 12.68
C THR A 172 16.16 19.85 11.98
N SER A 173 17.15 20.34 12.73
CA SER A 173 18.42 20.84 12.16
C SER A 173 19.23 19.75 11.45
N ALA A 174 19.14 18.51 11.89
CA ALA A 174 19.76 17.36 11.22
C ALA A 174 19.18 17.09 9.81
N ASN A 175 17.97 17.58 9.53
CA ASN A 175 17.23 17.33 8.28
C ASN A 175 17.36 18.47 7.26
N ASN A 176 18.06 19.58 7.59
CA ASN A 176 18.07 20.79 6.77
C ASN A 176 18.87 20.73 5.46
N SER A 177 19.44 19.59 5.09
CA SER A 177 20.02 19.39 3.75
C SER A 177 18.98 19.14 2.66
N SER A 178 17.71 18.95 3.00
CA SER A 178 16.61 18.72 2.04
C SER A 178 15.39 19.57 2.42
N GLY A 179 15.27 20.73 1.78
CA GLY A 179 14.30 21.76 2.10
C GLY A 179 12.83 21.40 1.91
N ASN A 180 12.24 20.59 2.69
CA ASN A 180 10.79 20.51 2.96
C ASN A 180 10.41 19.35 3.93
N VAL A 181 11.23 19.07 4.93
CA VAL A 181 10.85 18.06 5.94
C VAL A 181 9.88 18.72 6.91
N SER A 182 8.68 18.15 7.09
CA SER A 182 7.74 18.61 8.09
C SER A 182 8.37 18.57 9.47
N ARG A 183 8.30 19.71 10.16
CA ARG A 183 8.92 19.93 11.46
C ARG A 183 8.16 19.19 12.55
N GLY A 184 8.86 18.72 13.58
CA GLY A 184 8.22 18.29 14.83
C GLY A 184 7.51 19.46 15.51
N SER A 185 6.62 19.17 16.46
CA SER A 185 5.80 20.20 17.13
C SER A 185 5.49 19.82 18.57
N VAL A 186 5.18 20.83 19.37
CA VAL A 186 4.69 20.64 20.74
C VAL A 186 3.16 20.76 20.73
N TYR A 187 2.47 19.75 21.24
CA TYR A 187 1.01 19.62 21.28
C TYR A 187 0.50 19.80 22.71
N CYS A 188 0.23 21.05 23.10
CA CYS A 188 -0.34 21.35 24.40
C CYS A 188 -1.82 20.98 24.44
N LEU A 189 -2.27 20.50 25.59
CA LEU A 189 -3.68 20.24 25.88
C LEU A 189 -4.44 21.56 26.10
N ASP A 190 -5.68 21.63 25.67
CA ASP A 190 -6.56 22.76 25.96
C ASP A 190 -7.00 22.75 27.45
N GLN A 191 -7.24 21.55 27.97
CA GLN A 191 -7.52 21.25 29.36
C GLN A 191 -6.85 19.94 29.76
N LEU A 192 -6.51 19.79 31.03
CA LEU A 192 -6.01 18.53 31.55
C LEU A 192 -7.18 17.55 31.76
N SER A 193 -7.58 16.87 30.71
CA SER A 193 -8.67 15.89 30.70
C SER A 193 -8.39 14.78 29.65
N VAL A 194 -9.04 13.63 29.82
CA VAL A 194 -8.96 12.51 28.87
C VAL A 194 -9.40 12.94 27.48
N THR A 195 -10.54 13.65 27.41
CA THR A 195 -11.12 14.10 26.13
C THR A 195 -10.17 15.05 25.38
N SER A 196 -9.58 16.02 26.10
CA SER A 196 -8.62 16.95 25.48
C SER A 196 -7.36 16.24 25.01
N ALA A 197 -6.86 15.24 25.76
CA ALA A 197 -5.71 14.44 25.36
C ALA A 197 -6.00 13.61 24.10
N VAL A 198 -7.14 12.95 24.03
CA VAL A 198 -7.59 12.20 22.85
C VAL A 198 -7.72 13.12 21.63
N ASN A 199 -8.37 14.27 21.77
CA ASN A 199 -8.52 15.25 20.69
C ASN A 199 -7.15 15.78 20.20
N THR A 200 -6.25 16.06 21.14
CA THR A 200 -4.89 16.53 20.80
C THR A 200 -4.09 15.45 20.07
N MET A 201 -4.19 14.19 20.49
CA MET A 201 -3.57 13.08 19.80
C MET A 201 -4.17 12.86 18.42
N THR A 202 -5.49 12.94 18.27
CA THR A 202 -6.16 12.84 16.96
C THR A 202 -5.66 13.95 16.02
N ARG A 203 -5.55 15.20 16.49
CA ARG A 203 -4.99 16.30 15.71
C ARG A 203 -3.54 16.05 15.28
N LEU A 204 -2.69 15.47 16.17
CA LEU A 204 -1.34 15.05 15.83
C LEU A 204 -1.36 13.98 14.72
N CYS A 205 -2.24 12.98 14.86
CA CYS A 205 -2.40 11.92 13.86
C CYS A 205 -2.82 12.48 12.50
N GLU A 206 -3.81 13.33 12.46
CA GLU A 206 -4.31 13.96 11.22
C GLU A 206 -3.24 14.80 10.51
N GLN A 207 -2.30 15.37 11.26
CA GLN A 207 -1.24 16.20 10.69
C GLN A 207 -0.02 15.40 10.20
N HIS A 208 0.29 14.27 10.86
CA HIS A 208 1.58 13.58 10.64
C HIS A 208 1.47 12.13 10.16
N TYR A 209 0.27 11.55 10.23
CA TYR A 209 0.00 10.17 9.81
C TYR A 209 -1.03 10.13 8.66
N GLN A 210 -1.01 11.17 7.82
CA GLN A 210 -1.83 11.18 6.61
C GLN A 210 -1.35 10.09 5.66
N GLU A 211 -2.32 9.41 5.07
CA GLU A 211 -2.08 8.41 4.06
C GLU A 211 -1.70 9.09 2.73
N PHE A 212 -0.56 8.72 2.16
CA PHE A 212 -0.25 9.15 0.80
C PHE A 212 -1.11 8.37 -0.18
N SER A 213 -2.17 9.00 -0.65
CA SER A 213 -3.10 8.44 -1.62
C SER A 213 -2.76 8.92 -3.02
N CYS A 214 -2.67 7.97 -3.95
CA CYS A 214 -2.47 8.25 -5.36
C CYS A 214 -3.39 7.37 -6.22
N THR A 215 -3.42 7.63 -7.53
CA THR A 215 -4.20 6.87 -8.50
C THR A 215 -3.27 6.03 -9.35
N LEU A 216 -3.38 4.70 -9.25
CA LEU A 216 -2.70 3.77 -10.14
C LEU A 216 -3.53 3.64 -11.43
N LYS A 217 -2.91 3.94 -12.57
CA LYS A 217 -3.56 3.90 -13.89
C LYS A 217 -2.89 2.87 -14.80
N CYS A 218 -3.71 2.12 -15.53
CA CYS A 218 -3.28 1.21 -16.59
C CYS A 218 -4.25 1.32 -17.77
N GLY A 219 -3.88 2.09 -18.77
CA GLY A 219 -4.80 2.42 -19.86
C GLY A 219 -6.04 3.15 -19.35
N GLN A 220 -7.21 2.54 -19.53
CA GLN A 220 -8.48 3.09 -19.06
C GLN A 220 -8.84 2.68 -17.63
N LEU A 221 -8.08 1.77 -17.04
CA LEU A 221 -8.31 1.32 -15.68
C LEU A 221 -7.60 2.22 -14.68
N ALA A 222 -8.30 2.58 -13.63
CA ALA A 222 -7.76 3.36 -12.55
C ALA A 222 -8.24 2.80 -11.20
N ALA A 223 -7.35 2.83 -10.21
CA ALA A 223 -7.69 2.49 -8.83
C ALA A 223 -7.02 3.46 -7.87
N ARG A 224 -7.75 3.90 -6.85
CA ARG A 224 -7.14 4.63 -5.74
C ARG A 224 -6.35 3.68 -4.88
N VAL A 225 -5.10 4.05 -4.61
CA VAL A 225 -4.16 3.26 -3.82
C VAL A 225 -3.45 4.14 -2.81
N GLN A 226 -2.98 3.51 -1.77
CA GLN A 226 -2.11 4.11 -0.76
C GLN A 226 -0.72 3.53 -0.91
N LEU A 227 0.30 4.37 -0.74
CA LEU A 227 1.69 3.94 -0.69
C LEU A 227 2.17 3.85 0.75
N PHE A 228 2.76 2.72 1.10
CA PHE A 228 3.34 2.52 2.42
C PHE A 228 4.76 1.93 2.33
N PRO A 229 5.76 2.49 3.04
CA PRO A 229 5.69 3.76 3.76
C PRO A 229 5.41 4.94 2.84
N GLU A 230 4.96 6.06 3.42
CA GLU A 230 4.74 7.31 2.67
C GLU A 230 6.05 7.72 1.95
N PRO A 231 5.97 8.11 0.68
CA PRO A 231 7.14 8.63 -0.03
C PRO A 231 7.59 9.96 0.60
N HIS A 232 8.83 9.98 1.07
CA HIS A 232 9.40 11.23 1.59
C HIS A 232 10.20 11.93 0.49
N PRO A 233 10.11 13.27 0.42
CA PRO A 233 11.01 14.03 -0.43
C PRO A 233 12.46 13.73 -0.02
N ALA A 234 13.18 13.00 -0.84
CA ALA A 234 14.58 12.71 -0.61
C ALA A 234 15.41 13.54 -1.58
N VAL A 235 16.34 14.33 -1.04
CA VAL A 235 17.43 14.88 -1.86
C VAL A 235 18.43 13.75 -2.04
N HIS A 236 18.52 13.24 -3.23
CA HIS A 236 19.56 12.27 -3.55
C HIS A 236 20.86 13.03 -3.81
N GLU A 237 21.94 12.65 -3.10
CA GLU A 237 23.27 13.20 -3.37
C GLU A 237 23.59 13.06 -4.87
N GLY A 238 23.82 14.20 -5.54
CA GLY A 238 24.11 14.26 -6.98
C GLY A 238 22.94 14.63 -7.89
N TYR A 239 21.71 14.78 -7.38
CA TYR A 239 20.58 15.27 -8.16
C TYR A 239 20.01 16.55 -7.55
N ALA A 240 19.96 17.61 -8.34
CA ALA A 240 19.44 18.92 -7.90
C ALA A 240 17.90 18.96 -7.73
N ALA A 241 17.19 17.86 -8.06
CA ALA A 241 15.74 17.79 -8.00
C ALA A 241 15.27 17.13 -6.71
N THR A 242 14.41 17.82 -5.97
CA THR A 242 13.66 17.22 -4.87
C THR A 242 12.67 16.20 -5.43
N TYR A 243 12.72 14.98 -4.91
CA TYR A 243 11.75 13.93 -5.26
C TYR A 243 10.36 14.33 -4.79
N THR A 244 9.46 14.58 -5.71
CA THR A 244 8.03 14.74 -5.45
C THR A 244 7.28 13.73 -6.29
N LEU A 245 6.68 12.73 -5.64
CA LEU A 245 5.87 11.75 -6.33
C LEU A 245 4.58 12.42 -6.83
N SER A 246 4.22 12.16 -8.08
CA SER A 246 2.92 12.58 -8.61
C SER A 246 1.80 11.82 -7.88
N ASN A 247 0.63 12.44 -7.77
CA ASN A 247 -0.58 11.77 -7.29
C ASN A 247 -1.10 10.72 -8.29
N GLU A 248 -0.42 10.52 -9.41
CA GLU A 248 -0.75 9.54 -10.43
C GLU A 248 0.46 8.65 -10.72
N ILE A 249 0.22 7.35 -10.74
CA ILE A 249 1.18 6.31 -11.12
C ILE A 249 0.67 5.70 -12.42
N ASN A 250 1.37 5.96 -13.51
CA ASN A 250 0.98 5.51 -14.84
C ASN A 250 1.78 4.26 -15.24
N ILE A 251 1.10 3.15 -15.49
CA ILE A 251 1.76 1.96 -16.05
C ILE A 251 2.01 2.22 -17.53
N MET A 252 3.30 2.20 -17.91
CA MET A 252 3.76 2.50 -19.26
C MET A 252 4.05 1.24 -20.08
N GLY A 253 4.38 0.13 -19.42
CA GLY A 253 4.67 -1.12 -20.10
C GLY A 253 4.91 -2.27 -19.14
N PHE A 254 5.01 -3.47 -19.69
CA PHE A 254 5.23 -4.71 -18.95
C PHE A 254 6.44 -5.43 -19.52
N MET A 255 7.25 -6.02 -18.63
CA MET A 255 8.40 -6.80 -19.02
C MET A 255 8.61 -7.99 -18.09
N HIS A 256 9.39 -8.96 -18.50
CA HIS A 256 9.73 -10.08 -17.66
C HIS A 256 10.65 -9.63 -16.51
N VAL A 257 10.44 -10.16 -15.30
CA VAL A 257 11.25 -9.79 -14.12
C VAL A 257 12.75 -10.04 -14.34
N SER A 258 13.12 -11.10 -15.09
CA SER A 258 14.51 -11.38 -15.42
C SER A 258 15.16 -10.33 -16.32
N GLU A 259 14.37 -9.66 -17.18
CA GLU A 259 14.86 -8.59 -18.07
C GLU A 259 14.98 -7.25 -17.33
N LEU A 260 14.08 -7.03 -16.36
CA LEU A 260 14.20 -5.90 -15.46
C LEU A 260 15.50 -5.96 -14.66
N GLY A 261 15.97 -7.17 -14.31
CA GLY A 261 17.15 -7.35 -13.50
C GLY A 261 16.99 -6.78 -12.10
N THR A 262 18.04 -6.12 -11.61
CA THR A 262 18.06 -5.54 -10.27
C THR A 262 18.46 -4.05 -10.34
N PRO A 263 17.59 -3.17 -10.83
CA PRO A 263 17.88 -1.74 -10.86
C PRO A 263 17.99 -1.20 -9.42
N ILE A 264 18.80 -0.15 -9.27
CA ILE A 264 18.97 0.49 -7.96
C ILE A 264 17.67 1.22 -7.61
N ALA A 265 17.01 0.76 -6.56
CA ALA A 265 15.82 1.40 -6.02
C ALA A 265 16.21 2.44 -4.96
N VAL A 266 15.69 3.65 -5.11
CA VAL A 266 15.82 4.75 -4.14
C VAL A 266 14.93 4.49 -2.92
N SER A 267 13.71 4.03 -3.18
CA SER A 267 12.75 3.66 -2.14
C SER A 267 11.84 2.51 -2.61
N LYS A 268 11.17 1.87 -1.65
CA LYS A 268 10.23 0.78 -1.92
C LYS A 268 8.96 1.00 -1.11
N HIS A 269 7.82 0.89 -1.76
CA HIS A 269 6.51 1.16 -1.18
C HIS A 269 5.55 0.02 -1.48
N LEU A 270 4.84 -0.45 -0.47
CA LEU A 270 3.70 -1.33 -0.68
C LEU A 270 2.56 -0.51 -1.28
N VAL A 271 1.90 -1.07 -2.30
CA VAL A 271 0.74 -0.47 -2.93
C VAL A 271 -0.50 -1.17 -2.40
N VAL A 272 -1.24 -0.46 -1.56
CA VAL A 272 -2.43 -0.98 -0.88
C VAL A 272 -3.68 -0.36 -1.52
N PRO A 273 -4.65 -1.16 -1.98
CA PRO A 273 -5.88 -0.61 -2.54
C PRO A 273 -6.69 0.09 -1.44
N GLN A 274 -7.16 1.30 -1.75
CA GLN A 274 -8.06 2.05 -0.87
C GLN A 274 -9.47 1.47 -0.98
N ALA A 275 -10.12 1.19 0.17
CA ALA A 275 -11.51 0.75 0.18
C ALA A 275 -12.41 1.87 -0.34
N GLN A 276 -13.26 1.58 -1.31
CA GLN A 276 -14.32 2.52 -1.71
C GLN A 276 -15.30 2.66 -0.55
N ASN A 277 -15.60 3.89 -0.14
CA ASN A 277 -16.56 4.20 0.92
C ASN A 277 -17.97 3.75 0.50
N GLY A 278 -18.33 2.53 0.91
CA GLY A 278 -19.63 1.93 0.69
C GLY A 278 -19.70 0.59 1.44
N ASN A 279 -20.09 0.63 2.71
CA ASN A 279 -20.20 -0.46 3.68
C ASN A 279 -18.95 -0.76 4.51
N SER A 280 -18.94 -0.16 5.69
CA SER A 280 -17.94 -0.32 6.75
C SER A 280 -17.96 -1.67 7.49
N SER A 281 -18.65 -2.70 6.99
CA SER A 281 -18.79 -3.99 7.70
C SER A 281 -17.95 -5.14 7.16
N ASN A 282 -17.12 -4.95 6.12
CA ASN A 282 -16.29 -6.04 5.57
C ASN A 282 -14.79 -5.70 5.51
N ARG A 283 -14.24 -5.11 6.60
CA ARG A 283 -12.81 -4.74 6.69
C ARG A 283 -11.88 -5.91 7.06
N GLU A 284 -12.38 -7.11 7.28
CA GLU A 284 -11.58 -8.15 7.94
C GLU A 284 -10.94 -9.21 7.04
N ASN A 285 -11.17 -9.28 5.73
CA ASN A 285 -10.61 -10.37 4.93
C ASN A 285 -10.05 -9.93 3.57
N TYR A 286 -8.89 -9.24 3.55
CA TYR A 286 -8.01 -9.22 2.38
C TYR A 286 -7.02 -10.40 2.39
N GLY A 287 -7.51 -11.56 2.73
CA GLY A 287 -6.80 -12.82 2.59
C GLY A 287 -7.66 -13.76 1.75
N THR A 288 -7.78 -13.50 0.45
CA THR A 288 -8.37 -14.48 -0.45
C THR A 288 -7.47 -15.70 -0.53
N LYS A 289 -7.86 -16.72 0.23
CA LYS A 289 -7.49 -18.09 -0.10
C LYS A 289 -8.08 -18.38 -1.49
N THR A 290 -7.29 -18.29 -2.52
CA THR A 290 -7.59 -19.00 -3.76
C THR A 290 -7.32 -20.48 -3.47
N PRO A 291 -8.31 -21.37 -3.47
CA PRO A 291 -8.04 -22.78 -3.43
C PRO A 291 -7.50 -23.18 -4.83
N ILE A 292 -6.19 -23.35 -4.91
CA ILE A 292 -5.62 -24.22 -5.93
C ILE A 292 -5.99 -25.63 -5.47
N LYS A 293 -7.07 -26.15 -5.95
CA LYS A 293 -7.35 -27.58 -5.92
C LYS A 293 -6.52 -28.23 -7.00
N ASP A 294 -5.44 -28.86 -6.61
CA ASP A 294 -4.86 -29.98 -7.33
C ASP A 294 -5.89 -31.10 -7.40
N GLY A 295 -5.84 -31.79 -8.52
CA GLY A 295 -6.85 -32.68 -9.02
C GLY A 295 -7.27 -33.85 -8.16
N SER A 296 -8.37 -34.42 -8.62
CA SER A 296 -9.01 -35.70 -8.32
C SER A 296 -9.90 -35.75 -7.07
N SER A 297 -11.19 -35.62 -7.31
CA SER A 297 -12.20 -36.69 -7.07
C SER A 297 -13.56 -36.23 -7.59
N MET A 298 -14.19 -37.11 -8.36
CA MET A 298 -15.60 -37.05 -8.74
C MET A 298 -16.45 -37.17 -7.47
N ASP A 299 -17.35 -36.20 -7.28
CA ASP A 299 -18.66 -36.54 -6.74
C ASP A 299 -19.68 -35.50 -7.19
N GLY A 300 -20.82 -35.99 -7.67
CA GLY A 300 -21.89 -35.23 -8.25
C GLY A 300 -22.77 -34.59 -7.19
N SER A 301 -22.80 -33.28 -7.18
CA SER A 301 -23.92 -32.51 -6.63
C SER A 301 -24.06 -31.23 -7.45
N SER A 302 -25.32 -30.94 -7.82
CA SER A 302 -25.77 -29.80 -8.61
C SER A 302 -25.18 -28.46 -8.13
N PRO A 303 -24.75 -27.57 -9.02
CA PRO A 303 -24.32 -26.24 -8.65
C PRO A 303 -25.55 -25.38 -8.37
N ASP A 304 -25.76 -25.02 -7.10
CA ASP A 304 -26.59 -23.88 -6.74
C ASP A 304 -26.06 -22.65 -7.46
N GLU A 305 -26.95 -21.89 -8.08
CA GLU A 305 -26.69 -20.61 -8.70
C GLU A 305 -26.20 -19.62 -7.63
N GLU A 306 -24.91 -19.56 -7.38
CA GLU A 306 -24.31 -18.44 -6.65
C GLU A 306 -24.45 -17.19 -7.53
N VAL A 307 -25.49 -16.42 -7.26
CA VAL A 307 -25.61 -15.03 -7.69
C VAL A 307 -24.35 -14.31 -7.20
N LEU A 308 -23.45 -14.00 -8.14
CA LEU A 308 -22.18 -13.29 -7.83
C LEU A 308 -22.51 -11.92 -7.26
N ASP A 309 -22.38 -11.79 -5.95
CA ASP A 309 -22.54 -10.55 -5.22
C ASP A 309 -21.52 -9.51 -5.74
N PRO A 310 -21.95 -8.35 -6.25
CA PRO A 310 -21.07 -7.30 -6.79
C PRO A 310 -20.04 -6.81 -5.79
N SER A 311 -20.29 -6.99 -4.48
CA SER A 311 -19.36 -6.63 -3.39
C SER A 311 -18.15 -7.55 -3.29
N LYS A 312 -18.16 -8.71 -3.93
CA LYS A 312 -17.08 -9.72 -3.92
C LYS A 312 -16.09 -9.59 -5.08
N MET A 313 -16.24 -8.59 -5.95
CA MET A 313 -15.33 -8.43 -7.08
C MET A 313 -13.94 -7.97 -6.66
N PRO A 314 -12.88 -8.61 -7.19
CA PRO A 314 -11.53 -8.22 -6.86
C PRO A 314 -11.22 -6.81 -7.39
N ASN A 315 -10.60 -5.99 -6.54
CA ASN A 315 -10.07 -4.69 -6.94
C ASN A 315 -9.05 -4.84 -8.09
N PHE A 316 -8.92 -3.82 -8.95
CA PHE A 316 -7.92 -3.78 -10.03
C PHE A 316 -6.52 -4.17 -9.55
N CYS A 317 -6.09 -3.71 -8.37
CA CYS A 317 -4.78 -4.07 -7.81
C CYS A 317 -4.61 -5.57 -7.57
N VAL A 318 -5.68 -6.28 -7.17
CA VAL A 318 -5.66 -7.74 -6.96
C VAL A 318 -5.55 -8.46 -8.30
N LEU A 319 -6.28 -7.98 -9.31
CA LEU A 319 -6.19 -8.53 -10.68
C LEU A 319 -4.79 -8.32 -11.26
N LEU A 320 -4.24 -7.11 -11.14
CA LEU A 320 -2.90 -6.78 -11.61
C LEU A 320 -1.84 -7.62 -10.89
N HIS A 321 -1.91 -7.76 -9.55
CA HIS A 321 -1.02 -8.62 -8.79
C HIS A 321 -1.05 -10.07 -9.32
N GLY A 322 -2.25 -10.62 -9.54
CA GLY A 322 -2.42 -11.97 -10.06
C GLY A 322 -1.82 -12.14 -11.45
N ALA A 323 -2.05 -11.17 -12.35
CA ALA A 323 -1.50 -11.17 -13.70
C ALA A 323 0.03 -11.09 -13.71
N LEU A 324 0.63 -10.15 -12.96
CA LEU A 324 2.08 -10.01 -12.85
C LEU A 324 2.73 -11.26 -12.26
N LYS A 325 2.12 -11.87 -11.25
CA LYS A 325 2.63 -13.08 -10.62
C LYS A 325 2.60 -14.29 -11.56
N VAL A 326 1.47 -14.53 -12.23
CA VAL A 326 1.31 -15.69 -13.12
C VAL A 326 2.28 -15.61 -14.31
N GLU A 327 2.42 -14.43 -14.89
CA GLU A 327 3.28 -14.19 -16.05
C GLU A 327 4.74 -13.92 -15.69
N ASN A 328 5.07 -13.82 -14.39
CA ASN A 328 6.40 -13.45 -13.89
C ASN A 328 6.90 -12.12 -14.49
N MET A 329 6.02 -11.12 -14.48
CA MET A 329 6.24 -9.81 -15.08
C MET A 329 6.35 -8.71 -14.04
N ALA A 330 6.99 -7.62 -14.42
CA ALA A 330 6.98 -6.34 -13.74
C ALA A 330 6.34 -5.29 -14.65
N ALA A 331 5.63 -4.34 -14.05
CA ALA A 331 5.15 -3.17 -14.77
C ALA A 331 6.13 -2.01 -14.58
N ILE A 332 6.52 -1.36 -15.66
CA ILE A 332 7.28 -0.11 -15.62
C ILE A 332 6.28 1.04 -15.47
N VAL A 333 6.51 1.88 -14.49
CA VAL A 333 5.60 2.96 -14.13
C VAL A 333 6.30 4.32 -14.19
N GLU A 334 5.58 5.31 -14.69
CA GLU A 334 5.93 6.71 -14.61
C GLU A 334 5.32 7.31 -13.34
N LEU A 335 6.14 8.04 -12.58
CA LEU A 335 5.79 8.60 -11.28
C LEU A 335 5.68 10.13 -11.29
N GLY A 336 5.87 10.73 -12.44
CA GLY A 336 5.88 12.17 -12.67
C GLY A 336 7.28 12.77 -12.69
N GLY A 337 7.45 13.83 -13.47
CA GLY A 337 8.76 14.40 -13.78
C GLY A 337 9.67 13.35 -14.43
N ASP A 338 10.93 13.33 -14.03
CA ASP A 338 11.89 12.33 -14.53
C ASP A 338 11.94 11.05 -13.66
N TRP A 339 10.90 10.78 -12.88
CA TRP A 339 10.87 9.65 -11.94
C TRP A 339 10.15 8.44 -12.53
N TRP A 340 10.82 7.30 -12.43
CA TRP A 340 10.36 6.01 -12.91
C TRP A 340 10.34 5.00 -11.79
N GLY A 341 9.54 3.95 -11.95
CA GLY A 341 9.48 2.86 -11.00
C GLY A 341 9.19 1.52 -11.67
N ALA A 342 9.35 0.47 -10.89
CA ALA A 342 8.95 -0.87 -11.25
C ALA A 342 7.92 -1.38 -10.23
N LEU A 343 6.78 -1.84 -10.71
CA LEU A 343 5.72 -2.43 -9.90
C LEU A 343 5.78 -3.94 -10.05
N VAL A 344 5.98 -4.65 -8.96
CA VAL A 344 6.11 -6.11 -8.94
C VAL A 344 5.10 -6.76 -7.99
N ALA A 345 4.73 -8.00 -8.29
CA ALA A 345 3.94 -8.79 -7.37
C ALA A 345 4.80 -9.22 -6.19
N TRP A 346 4.38 -8.87 -4.99
CA TRP A 346 5.07 -9.18 -3.74
C TRP A 346 4.22 -10.08 -2.85
N ASN A 347 4.85 -11.08 -2.23
CA ASN A 347 4.22 -11.91 -1.22
C ASN A 347 4.98 -11.74 0.09
N GLU A 348 4.31 -11.32 1.12
CA GLU A 348 4.89 -11.28 2.46
C GLU A 348 5.18 -12.72 2.93
N ALA A 349 6.40 -12.95 3.43
CA ALA A 349 6.81 -14.26 3.95
C ALA A 349 6.15 -14.62 5.29
N SER A 350 5.40 -13.70 5.88
CA SER A 350 4.66 -13.84 7.14
C SER A 350 3.53 -14.88 7.04
N ARG A 351 3.10 -15.41 8.19
CA ARG A 351 2.01 -16.41 8.32
C ARG A 351 0.70 -15.99 7.65
N SER A 352 0.46 -14.72 7.49
CA SER A 352 -0.71 -14.18 6.78
C SER A 352 -0.39 -13.85 5.31
N ARG A 353 0.07 -14.74 4.50
CA ARG A 353 0.38 -14.63 3.05
C ARG A 353 -0.44 -13.56 2.30
N ARG A 354 -0.24 -12.29 2.65
CA ARG A 354 -0.91 -11.19 1.99
C ARG A 354 -0.23 -10.93 0.66
N SER A 355 -1.00 -11.01 -0.40
CA SER A 355 -0.56 -10.66 -1.75
C SER A 355 -0.69 -9.15 -1.92
N CYS A 356 0.39 -8.45 -2.20
CA CYS A 356 0.40 -7.01 -2.45
C CYS A 356 1.31 -6.66 -3.64
N LEU A 357 1.14 -5.47 -4.15
CA LEU A 357 2.04 -4.89 -5.14
C LEU A 357 3.15 -4.12 -4.41
N LEU A 358 4.38 -4.25 -4.89
CA LEU A 358 5.53 -3.50 -4.40
C LEU A 358 5.99 -2.55 -5.49
N LEU A 359 5.96 -1.26 -5.20
CA LEU A 359 6.54 -0.21 -6.04
C LEU A 359 8.00 0.00 -5.62
N CYS A 360 8.91 -0.21 -6.56
CA CYS A 360 10.32 0.13 -6.44
C CYS A 360 10.56 1.43 -7.22
N VAL A 361 10.84 2.53 -6.53
CA VAL A 361 11.17 3.81 -7.15
C VAL A 361 12.62 3.76 -7.59
N LEU A 362 12.87 4.01 -8.86
CA LEU A 362 14.20 3.98 -9.46
C LEU A 362 14.89 5.35 -9.31
N ARG A 363 16.19 5.42 -9.65
CA ARG A 363 16.89 6.70 -9.75
C ARG A 363 16.21 7.60 -10.79
N PRO A 364 16.24 8.94 -10.62
CA PRO A 364 15.64 9.83 -11.59
C PRO A 364 16.37 9.79 -12.93
N GLY A 365 15.64 10.14 -13.99
CA GLY A 365 16.13 10.21 -15.36
C GLY A 365 15.77 9.01 -16.24
N ALA A 366 15.72 9.24 -17.52
CA ALA A 366 15.36 8.23 -18.52
C ALA A 366 16.27 6.99 -18.52
N SER A 367 17.50 7.11 -18.05
CA SER A 367 18.50 6.03 -17.95
C SER A 367 18.56 5.36 -16.57
N ALA A 368 17.47 5.38 -15.81
CA ALA A 368 17.40 4.76 -14.47
C ALA A 368 17.77 3.27 -14.46
N ALA A 369 17.55 2.58 -15.57
CA ALA A 369 18.01 1.21 -15.85
C ALA A 369 18.72 1.19 -17.20
N PRO A 370 20.06 1.45 -17.26
CA PRO A 370 20.78 1.68 -18.53
C PRO A 370 20.69 0.52 -19.53
N TRP A 371 20.54 -0.71 -19.07
CA TRP A 371 20.40 -1.89 -19.94
C TRP A 371 19.03 -2.01 -20.62
N LEU A 372 18.01 -1.23 -20.15
CA LEU A 372 16.69 -1.20 -20.77
C LEU A 372 16.56 -0.12 -21.83
N GLY A 373 17.53 0.80 -21.93
CA GLY A 373 17.44 1.99 -22.76
C GLY A 373 16.63 3.11 -22.11
N PRO A 374 16.34 4.18 -22.86
CA PRO A 374 15.62 5.34 -22.33
C PRO A 374 14.17 5.03 -21.97
N LEU A 375 13.80 5.21 -20.72
CA LEU A 375 12.44 4.91 -20.23
C LEU A 375 11.41 5.93 -20.73
N ASP A 376 11.81 7.16 -21.04
CA ASP A 376 10.97 8.21 -21.64
C ASP A 376 10.47 7.89 -23.05
N GLN A 377 11.06 6.89 -23.69
CA GLN A 377 10.56 6.36 -24.97
C GLN A 377 9.44 5.33 -24.81
N LEU A 378 9.13 4.91 -23.57
CA LEU A 378 7.93 4.17 -23.28
C LEU A 378 6.73 5.11 -23.37
N GLY A 379 5.67 4.68 -24.00
CA GLY A 379 4.47 5.49 -24.17
C GLY A 379 3.65 5.02 -25.36
N THR A 380 2.66 5.80 -25.73
CA THR A 380 1.85 5.54 -26.92
C THR A 380 2.75 5.45 -28.16
N CYS A 381 2.62 4.36 -28.93
CA CYS A 381 3.17 4.34 -30.27
C CYS A 381 2.33 5.28 -31.12
N ASP A 382 2.82 6.45 -31.46
CA ASP A 382 2.37 7.17 -32.62
C ASP A 382 2.78 6.35 -33.85
N GLU A 383 1.81 5.98 -34.68
CA GLU A 383 2.02 5.21 -35.92
C GLU A 383 3.00 5.92 -36.87
N THR A 384 3.23 7.21 -36.65
CA THR A 384 4.10 8.07 -37.46
C THR A 384 5.57 8.03 -37.02
N THR A 385 5.91 7.53 -35.84
CA THR A 385 7.28 7.46 -35.37
C THR A 385 7.89 6.09 -35.68
N PRO A 386 8.96 6.00 -36.52
CA PRO A 386 9.61 4.74 -36.80
C PRO A 386 10.12 4.13 -35.48
N PRO A 387 9.94 2.82 -35.26
CA PRO A 387 10.41 2.16 -34.05
C PRO A 387 11.92 2.35 -33.93
N SER A 388 12.37 2.93 -32.82
CA SER A 388 13.78 2.99 -32.50
C SER A 388 14.28 1.56 -32.27
N GLU A 389 15.22 1.10 -33.07
CA GLU A 389 15.75 -0.27 -33.06
C GLU A 389 16.45 -0.63 -31.74
N THR A 390 16.71 0.34 -30.89
CA THR A 390 17.57 0.19 -29.70
C THR A 390 16.83 -0.11 -28.40
N TYR A 391 15.49 -0.11 -28.40
CA TYR A 391 14.74 -0.33 -27.17
C TYR A 391 14.01 -1.68 -27.16
N PRO A 392 14.40 -2.65 -26.33
CA PRO A 392 13.89 -4.02 -26.39
C PRO A 392 12.40 -4.12 -26.09
N VAL A 393 11.82 -3.22 -25.28
CA VAL A 393 10.38 -3.25 -24.95
C VAL A 393 9.52 -2.83 -26.15
N ARG A 394 10.04 -2.03 -27.09
CA ARG A 394 9.30 -1.60 -28.29
C ARG A 394 8.99 -2.72 -29.28
N SER A 395 9.89 -3.67 -29.46
CA SER A 395 9.67 -4.82 -30.37
C SER A 395 8.54 -5.74 -29.91
N TRP A 396 8.09 -5.61 -28.68
CA TRP A 396 7.09 -6.46 -28.03
C TRP A 396 5.70 -5.81 -27.94
N ARG A 397 5.55 -4.59 -28.50
CA ARG A 397 4.32 -3.80 -28.49
C ARG A 397 3.27 -4.22 -29.50
N SER A 398 3.33 -5.39 -30.08
CA SER A 398 2.44 -5.78 -31.18
C SER A 398 0.94 -5.71 -30.87
N TYR A 399 0.55 -5.41 -29.63
CA TYR A 399 -0.85 -5.42 -29.18
C TYR A 399 -1.41 -4.10 -28.69
N SER A 400 -0.59 -3.08 -28.47
CA SER A 400 -1.06 -1.75 -28.08
C SER A 400 -1.24 -0.89 -29.32
N GLY A 401 -2.29 -1.15 -30.11
CA GLY A 401 -2.72 -0.23 -31.15
C GLY A 401 -3.34 1.02 -30.53
N GLY A 402 -2.76 2.18 -30.81
CA GLY A 402 -3.37 3.48 -30.65
C GLY A 402 -3.99 3.82 -29.29
N GLY A 403 -3.20 4.38 -28.37
CA GLY A 403 -3.71 5.23 -27.30
C GLY A 403 -3.56 4.77 -25.86
N ALA A 404 -3.19 3.56 -25.56
CA ALA A 404 -3.15 3.08 -24.17
C ALA A 404 -1.74 2.75 -23.65
N GLY A 405 -0.68 3.18 -24.23
CA GLY A 405 0.68 3.21 -23.67
C GLY A 405 1.31 1.93 -23.07
N CYS A 406 0.59 0.81 -23.01
CA CYS A 406 1.08 -0.42 -22.37
C CYS A 406 1.63 -1.41 -23.40
N ALA A 407 2.75 -2.06 -23.09
CA ALA A 407 3.39 -3.07 -23.90
C ALA A 407 3.37 -4.43 -23.20
N TRP A 408 3.10 -5.51 -23.97
CA TRP A 408 3.20 -6.88 -23.48
C TRP A 408 4.57 -7.46 -23.82
N ALA A 409 5.36 -7.79 -22.81
CA ALA A 409 6.72 -8.29 -23.00
C ALA A 409 6.83 -9.80 -23.27
N ARG A 410 5.72 -10.56 -23.27
CA ARG A 410 5.71 -12.02 -23.50
C ARG A 410 4.66 -12.44 -24.51
N PRO A 411 4.83 -12.14 -25.81
CA PRO A 411 3.84 -12.43 -26.83
C PRO A 411 3.54 -13.93 -27.00
N HIS A 412 4.51 -14.82 -26.74
CA HIS A 412 4.30 -16.27 -26.81
C HIS A 412 3.33 -16.80 -25.74
N ALA A 413 3.35 -16.22 -24.52
CA ALA A 413 2.41 -16.59 -23.47
C ALA A 413 0.99 -16.17 -23.83
N LEU A 414 0.83 -14.97 -24.36
CA LEU A 414 -0.44 -14.48 -24.88
C LEU A 414 -0.98 -15.34 -26.02
N LEU A 415 -0.10 -15.71 -26.98
CA LEU A 415 -0.47 -16.58 -28.08
C LEU A 415 -0.93 -17.96 -27.58
N ALA A 416 -0.26 -18.52 -26.56
CA ALA A 416 -0.65 -19.78 -25.96
C ALA A 416 -2.04 -19.70 -25.31
N ASP A 417 -2.36 -18.60 -24.65
CA ASP A 417 -3.69 -18.36 -24.05
C ASP A 417 -4.78 -18.24 -25.12
N VAL A 418 -4.54 -17.48 -26.18
CA VAL A 418 -5.47 -17.37 -27.31
C VAL A 418 -5.68 -18.74 -27.98
N GLN A 419 -4.61 -19.49 -28.21
CA GLN A 419 -4.71 -20.85 -28.78
C GLN A 419 -5.49 -21.81 -27.88
N LYS A 420 -5.41 -21.65 -26.57
CA LYS A 420 -6.19 -22.43 -25.60
C LYS A 420 -7.67 -22.15 -25.74
N VAL A 421 -8.06 -20.87 -25.87
CA VAL A 421 -9.45 -20.45 -26.12
C VAL A 421 -9.96 -21.06 -27.43
N LEU A 422 -9.22 -20.92 -28.52
CA LEU A 422 -9.61 -21.46 -29.84
C LEU A 422 -9.71 -22.98 -29.82
N ARG A 423 -8.87 -23.68 -29.06
CA ARG A 423 -8.95 -25.14 -28.88
C ARG A 423 -10.25 -25.58 -28.21
N HIS A 424 -10.75 -24.81 -27.24
CA HIS A 424 -12.04 -25.08 -26.61
C HIS A 424 -13.19 -24.71 -27.54
N ALA A 425 -13.06 -23.62 -28.29
CA ALA A 425 -14.04 -23.21 -29.32
C ALA A 425 -14.29 -24.33 -30.35
N ARG A 426 -13.24 -25.00 -30.82
CA ARG A 426 -13.32 -26.13 -31.77
C ARG A 426 -13.88 -27.43 -31.17
N LYS A 427 -14.07 -27.47 -29.85
CA LYS A 427 -14.63 -28.63 -29.13
C LYS A 427 -16.04 -28.37 -28.60
N LEU A 428 -16.72 -27.40 -29.18
CA LEU A 428 -18.13 -27.17 -28.89
C LEU A 428 -18.99 -28.29 -29.54
N PRO A 429 -20.13 -28.67 -28.90
CA PRO A 429 -20.71 -28.12 -27.68
C PRO A 429 -20.12 -28.68 -26.39
N ASP A 430 -19.34 -29.79 -26.42
CA ASP A 430 -18.89 -30.54 -25.24
C ASP A 430 -18.08 -29.69 -24.22
N LYS A 431 -17.37 -28.66 -24.69
CA LYS A 431 -16.49 -27.82 -23.85
C LYS A 431 -16.98 -26.39 -23.68
N THR A 432 -18.30 -26.17 -23.76
CA THR A 432 -18.90 -24.82 -23.63
C THR A 432 -18.51 -24.11 -22.34
N GLN A 433 -18.64 -24.75 -21.19
CA GLN A 433 -18.24 -24.15 -19.89
C GLN A 433 -16.74 -23.84 -19.82
N HIS A 434 -15.91 -24.71 -20.38
CA HIS A 434 -14.47 -24.49 -20.43
C HIS A 434 -14.08 -23.32 -21.33
N LEU A 435 -14.78 -23.14 -22.46
CA LEU A 435 -14.58 -22.01 -23.33
C LEU A 435 -14.83 -20.69 -22.59
N TYR A 436 -15.96 -20.53 -21.93
CA TYR A 436 -16.30 -19.30 -21.20
C TYR A 436 -15.40 -19.07 -20.00
N LYS A 437 -14.97 -20.13 -19.32
CA LYS A 437 -13.98 -20.03 -18.23
C LYS A 437 -12.65 -19.43 -18.73
N GLU A 438 -12.11 -19.94 -19.85
CA GLU A 438 -10.87 -19.44 -20.42
C GLU A 438 -11.03 -18.05 -21.03
N LEU A 439 -12.16 -17.75 -21.66
CA LEU A 439 -12.49 -16.40 -22.14
C LEU A 439 -12.51 -15.39 -21.01
N ASN A 440 -13.15 -15.70 -19.89
CA ASN A 440 -13.17 -14.81 -18.74
C ASN A 440 -11.78 -14.65 -18.12
N ARG A 441 -10.97 -15.72 -18.10
CA ARG A 441 -9.57 -15.64 -17.65
C ARG A 441 -8.74 -14.69 -18.52
N LEU A 442 -8.80 -14.89 -19.84
CA LEU A 442 -8.09 -14.05 -20.81
C LEU A 442 -8.58 -12.59 -20.75
N ARG A 443 -9.91 -12.39 -20.67
CA ARG A 443 -10.50 -11.07 -20.56
C ARG A 443 -10.01 -10.32 -19.32
N ARG A 444 -10.01 -10.96 -18.14
CA ARG A 444 -9.50 -10.35 -16.92
C ARG A 444 -8.03 -9.97 -17.03
N ALA A 445 -7.21 -10.85 -17.61
CA ALA A 445 -5.79 -10.56 -17.85
C ALA A 445 -5.63 -9.37 -18.80
N ALA A 446 -6.35 -9.35 -19.92
CA ALA A 446 -6.30 -8.26 -20.89
C ALA A 446 -6.69 -6.91 -20.27
N ILE A 447 -7.80 -6.88 -19.50
CA ILE A 447 -8.24 -5.67 -18.80
C ILE A 447 -7.17 -5.22 -17.78
N SER A 448 -6.64 -6.13 -16.97
CA SER A 448 -5.64 -5.83 -15.92
C SER A 448 -4.35 -5.25 -16.48
N LEU A 449 -3.98 -5.66 -17.70
CA LEU A 449 -2.77 -5.24 -18.38
C LEU A 449 -3.01 -4.12 -19.42
N GLY A 450 -4.23 -3.60 -19.53
CA GLY A 450 -4.57 -2.51 -20.44
C GLY A 450 -4.63 -2.88 -21.93
N PHE A 451 -4.83 -4.17 -22.27
CA PHE A 451 -4.89 -4.66 -23.67
C PHE A 451 -6.31 -4.85 -24.18
N SER A 452 -7.08 -3.77 -24.27
CA SER A 452 -8.47 -3.82 -24.74
C SER A 452 -8.61 -4.35 -26.17
N GLU A 453 -7.66 -4.03 -27.05
CA GLU A 453 -7.64 -4.46 -28.45
C GLU A 453 -7.53 -5.99 -28.60
N LEU A 454 -6.88 -6.65 -27.64
CA LEU A 454 -6.81 -8.10 -27.62
C LEU A 454 -8.20 -8.74 -27.62
N LEU A 455 -9.14 -8.15 -26.87
CA LEU A 455 -10.51 -8.68 -26.75
C LEU A 455 -11.24 -8.59 -28.09
N ALA A 456 -11.09 -7.48 -28.82
CA ALA A 456 -11.61 -7.33 -30.16
C ALA A 456 -10.98 -8.33 -31.14
N CYS A 457 -9.67 -8.55 -31.06
CA CYS A 457 -8.95 -9.52 -31.88
C CYS A 457 -9.39 -10.97 -31.61
N VAL A 458 -9.61 -11.32 -30.34
CA VAL A 458 -10.14 -12.64 -29.97
C VAL A 458 -11.59 -12.82 -30.45
N GLY A 459 -12.42 -11.77 -30.34
CA GLY A 459 -13.77 -11.76 -30.90
C GLY A 459 -13.76 -12.04 -32.41
N ALA A 460 -12.89 -11.36 -33.16
CA ALA A 460 -12.72 -11.60 -34.61
C ALA A 460 -12.20 -13.02 -34.91
N ALA A 461 -11.34 -13.59 -34.04
CA ALA A 461 -10.89 -14.96 -34.20
C ALA A 461 -12.04 -15.97 -34.00
N LEU A 462 -12.90 -15.75 -33.01
CA LEU A 462 -14.06 -16.60 -32.75
C LEU A 462 -15.10 -16.52 -33.90
N GLU A 463 -15.28 -15.34 -34.52
CA GLU A 463 -16.12 -15.21 -35.71
C GLU A 463 -15.56 -16.02 -36.89
N ARG A 464 -14.25 -16.00 -37.09
CA ARG A 464 -13.59 -16.83 -38.12
C ARG A 464 -13.80 -18.33 -37.86
N GLU A 465 -13.67 -18.77 -36.58
CA GLU A 465 -13.99 -20.16 -36.23
C GLU A 465 -15.47 -20.48 -36.44
N CYS A 466 -16.39 -19.54 -36.19
CA CYS A 466 -17.82 -19.69 -36.47
C CYS A 466 -18.08 -19.84 -37.98
N ALA A 467 -17.46 -19.01 -38.81
CA ALA A 467 -17.58 -19.09 -40.26
C ALA A 467 -16.95 -20.36 -40.88
N ALA A 468 -15.97 -20.94 -40.19
CA ALA A 468 -15.26 -22.14 -40.59
C ALA A 468 -15.96 -23.46 -40.14
N LEU A 469 -17.10 -23.38 -39.45
CA LEU A 469 -17.82 -24.55 -38.99
C LEU A 469 -18.29 -25.40 -40.19
N PRO A 470 -18.16 -26.73 -40.11
CA PRO A 470 -18.65 -27.61 -41.17
C PRO A 470 -20.19 -27.55 -41.29
N ALA A 471 -20.72 -27.80 -42.49
CA ALA A 471 -22.17 -27.71 -42.79
C ALA A 471 -23.06 -28.60 -41.88
N GLY A 472 -22.50 -29.64 -41.26
CA GLY A 472 -23.19 -30.52 -40.30
C GLY A 472 -22.96 -30.20 -38.84
N ALA A 473 -22.34 -29.07 -38.52
CA ALA A 473 -22.07 -28.69 -37.11
C ALA A 473 -23.39 -28.39 -36.36
N PRO A 474 -23.49 -28.77 -35.08
CA PRO A 474 -24.65 -28.42 -34.28
C PRO A 474 -24.87 -26.90 -34.25
N PRO A 475 -26.12 -26.42 -34.42
CA PRO A 475 -26.42 -24.98 -34.45
C PRO A 475 -26.01 -24.26 -33.13
N GLU A 476 -25.95 -24.99 -32.06
CA GLU A 476 -25.46 -24.49 -30.75
C GLU A 476 -24.00 -24.01 -30.84
N CYS A 477 -23.13 -24.65 -31.62
CA CYS A 477 -21.75 -24.23 -31.79
C CYS A 477 -21.67 -22.81 -32.37
N ALA A 478 -22.42 -22.57 -33.45
CA ALA A 478 -22.46 -21.25 -34.06
C ALA A 478 -23.04 -20.18 -33.12
N LEU A 479 -24.10 -20.55 -32.39
CA LEU A 479 -24.74 -19.66 -31.42
C LEU A 479 -23.78 -19.23 -30.31
N GLN A 480 -23.05 -20.18 -29.69
CA GLN A 480 -22.12 -19.90 -28.62
C GLN A 480 -20.92 -19.08 -29.10
N LEU A 481 -20.37 -19.38 -30.28
CA LEU A 481 -19.27 -18.63 -30.88
C LEU A 481 -19.67 -17.19 -31.21
N ALA A 482 -20.84 -17.00 -31.83
CA ALA A 482 -21.34 -15.67 -32.15
C ALA A 482 -21.63 -14.85 -30.91
N HIS A 483 -22.23 -15.46 -29.89
CA HIS A 483 -22.48 -14.80 -28.60
C HIS A 483 -21.17 -14.37 -27.91
N ALA A 484 -20.18 -15.27 -27.82
CA ALA A 484 -18.90 -14.97 -27.21
C ALA A 484 -18.15 -13.86 -27.97
N ALA A 485 -18.16 -13.89 -29.31
CA ALA A 485 -17.55 -12.89 -30.16
C ALA A 485 -18.21 -11.51 -30.00
N ALA A 486 -19.54 -11.45 -29.99
CA ALA A 486 -20.28 -10.20 -29.76
C ALA A 486 -19.98 -9.60 -28.39
N ALA A 487 -19.99 -10.43 -27.34
CA ALA A 487 -19.71 -9.98 -25.97
C ALA A 487 -18.27 -9.44 -25.77
N LEU A 488 -17.29 -9.95 -26.51
CA LEU A 488 -15.91 -9.44 -26.47
C LEU A 488 -15.72 -8.17 -27.31
N ARG A 489 -16.60 -7.88 -28.24
CA ARG A 489 -16.56 -6.65 -29.07
C ARG A 489 -17.35 -5.50 -28.48
N ASP A 490 -18.37 -5.76 -27.69
CA ASP A 490 -19.15 -4.72 -27.04
C ASP A 490 -18.32 -4.13 -25.86
N PRO A 491 -17.91 -2.85 -25.92
CA PRO A 491 -17.15 -2.22 -24.86
C PRO A 491 -17.82 -2.29 -23.49
N ARG A 492 -19.15 -2.33 -23.44
CA ARG A 492 -19.93 -2.40 -22.19
C ARG A 492 -19.72 -3.72 -21.46
N THR A 493 -19.60 -4.81 -22.19
CA THR A 493 -19.38 -6.15 -21.61
C THR A 493 -17.92 -6.54 -21.59
N ALA A 494 -17.15 -6.17 -22.61
CA ALA A 494 -15.75 -6.53 -22.74
C ALA A 494 -14.88 -5.88 -21.67
N LEU A 495 -15.10 -4.59 -21.36
CA LEU A 495 -14.27 -3.80 -20.45
C LEU A 495 -14.84 -3.72 -19.01
N ASP A 496 -16.06 -4.15 -18.79
CA ASP A 496 -16.65 -4.17 -17.46
C ASP A 496 -16.02 -5.28 -16.60
N VAL A 497 -15.22 -4.90 -15.62
CA VAL A 497 -14.57 -5.85 -14.68
C VAL A 497 -15.62 -6.68 -13.92
N LYS A 498 -16.80 -6.13 -13.68
CA LYS A 498 -17.90 -6.79 -12.96
C LYS A 498 -18.66 -7.81 -13.81
N HIS A 499 -18.61 -7.68 -15.13
CA HIS A 499 -19.31 -8.58 -16.02
C HIS A 499 -18.57 -9.92 -16.16
N THR A 500 -19.29 -11.03 -16.07
CA THR A 500 -18.76 -12.36 -16.33
C THR A 500 -19.53 -12.96 -17.51
N LEU A 501 -18.80 -13.33 -18.57
CA LEU A 501 -19.40 -13.97 -19.72
C LEU A 501 -19.93 -15.35 -19.33
N GLN A 502 -21.21 -15.60 -19.62
CA GLN A 502 -21.89 -16.85 -19.36
C GLN A 502 -22.29 -17.51 -20.71
N PRO A 503 -22.32 -18.84 -20.79
CA PRO A 503 -22.91 -19.53 -21.94
C PRO A 503 -24.34 -19.07 -22.15
N LEU A 504 -24.73 -18.93 -23.43
CA LEU A 504 -26.13 -18.64 -23.77
C LEU A 504 -26.96 -19.90 -23.52
N ALA A 505 -28.03 -19.79 -22.73
CA ALA A 505 -28.97 -20.88 -22.59
C ALA A 505 -29.71 -21.11 -23.93
N SER A 506 -29.59 -22.30 -24.49
CA SER A 506 -30.26 -22.66 -25.75
C SER A 506 -31.22 -23.81 -25.53
N ASN A 507 -32.37 -23.72 -26.15
CA ASN A 507 -33.39 -24.82 -26.12
C ASN A 507 -32.95 -26.06 -26.93
N PHE A 508 -31.78 -26.03 -27.57
CA PHE A 508 -31.26 -27.14 -28.37
C PHE A 508 -30.74 -28.33 -27.52
N THR A 509 -30.54 -28.13 -26.23
CA THR A 509 -30.07 -29.17 -25.31
C THR A 509 -31.16 -30.12 -24.81
N VAL A 510 -32.44 -29.90 -25.18
CA VAL A 510 -33.58 -30.66 -24.63
C VAL A 510 -33.99 -31.88 -25.49
N THR A 511 -33.39 -32.08 -26.66
CA THR A 511 -33.86 -33.10 -27.62
C THR A 511 -32.95 -34.32 -27.80
N SER A 512 -32.22 -34.74 -26.78
CA SER A 512 -31.60 -36.07 -26.76
C SER A 512 -32.14 -36.89 -25.57
N MET A 513 -33.39 -37.29 -25.64
CA MET A 513 -33.85 -38.43 -24.86
C MET A 513 -33.50 -39.70 -25.63
N PRO A 514 -32.87 -40.68 -24.98
CA PRO A 514 -32.55 -41.97 -25.59
C PRO A 514 -33.81 -42.82 -25.73
N HIS A 515 -33.94 -43.47 -26.87
CA HIS A 515 -34.72 -44.69 -26.98
C HIS A 515 -33.90 -45.87 -26.47
#